data_d9eae5d2b12707315ecffe510b04b99e
#
_entry.id   d9eae5d2b12707315ecffe510b04b99e
#
_cell.length_a   1.000
_cell.length_b   1.000
_cell.length_c   1.000
_cell.angle_alpha   90.00
_cell.angle_beta   90.00
_cell.angle_gamma   90.00
#
_symmetry.space_group_name_H-M   'P 1'
#
loop_
_entity.id
_entity.type
_entity.pdbx_description
1 polymer ?
#
loop_
_entity_poly.entity_id
_entity_poly.type
_entity_poly.pdbx_seq_one_letter_code
_entity_poly.pdbx_strand_id
1 'polypeptide(L)'
;MAKELSRINTQLAIRNHQMRHVLKIIAVALLVFIALIFAIMALNYAPMSQSKYTKRDAALLLPNRTDVISVSLSCDDERETITDKREIDDLFANLSTVRIKSGESYNDSPMTDKFIKIFFEVSDGLSGCVVYVFEDENGFFIEQPYSGIFSIEEKQYAEIFETLF
;
A
#
# COMPACT_ATOMS: atom_id res chain seq x y z
N MET A 1 10.38 80.05 -4.13
CA MET A 1 11.24 78.87 -3.71
C MET A 1 10.68 78.12 -2.52
N ALA A 2 10.46 78.68 -1.33
CA ALA A 2 9.97 77.90 -0.16
C ALA A 2 8.60 77.25 -0.33
N LYS A 3 7.63 77.84 -1.02
CA LYS A 3 6.29 77.28 -1.29
C LYS A 3 6.30 76.08 -2.24
N GLU A 4 7.24 76.04 -3.18
CA GLU A 4 7.38 74.92 -4.11
C GLU A 4 8.01 73.66 -3.43
N LEU A 5 9.04 73.93 -2.59
CA LEU A 5 9.62 72.81 -1.77
C LEU A 5 8.60 72.18 -0.82
N SER A 6 7.73 73.02 -0.23
CA SER A 6 6.66 72.49 0.63
C SER A 6 5.66 71.58 -0.13
N ARG A 7 5.28 71.98 -1.36
CA ARG A 7 4.39 71.21 -2.23
C ARG A 7 5.03 69.86 -2.62
N ILE A 8 6.29 69.83 -2.99
CA ILE A 8 7.04 68.61 -3.37
C ILE A 8 7.13 67.66 -2.20
N ASN A 9 7.45 68.16 -1.01
CA ASN A 9 7.53 67.32 0.19
C ASN A 9 6.18 66.72 0.58
N THR A 10 5.08 67.49 0.44
CA THR A 10 3.72 66.97 0.71
C THR A 10 3.32 65.91 -0.31
N GLN A 11 3.63 66.08 -1.59
CA GLN A 11 3.36 65.07 -2.62
C GLN A 11 4.20 63.81 -2.41
N LEU A 12 5.44 63.90 -2.00
CA LEU A 12 6.31 62.77 -1.67
C LEU A 12 5.78 62.01 -0.45
N ALA A 13 5.31 62.72 0.57
CA ALA A 13 4.73 62.06 1.78
C ALA A 13 3.45 61.27 1.44
N ILE A 14 2.55 61.85 0.63
CA ILE A 14 1.33 61.20 0.17
C ILE A 14 1.66 59.96 -0.68
N ARG A 15 2.59 60.06 -1.60
CA ARG A 15 3.02 58.94 -2.45
C ARG A 15 3.69 57.83 -1.67
N ASN A 16 4.51 58.16 -0.66
CA ASN A 16 5.10 57.17 0.24
C ASN A 16 4.06 56.47 1.11
N HIS A 17 3.03 57.19 1.57
CA HIS A 17 1.93 56.59 2.32
C HIS A 17 1.10 55.61 1.45
N GLN A 18 0.77 56.02 0.22
CA GLN A 18 0.06 55.14 -0.73
C GLN A 18 0.89 53.92 -1.09
N MET A 19 2.21 54.07 -1.34
CA MET A 19 3.09 52.93 -1.59
C MET A 19 3.12 51.95 -0.43
N ARG A 20 3.16 52.42 0.81
CA ARG A 20 3.12 51.55 1.99
C ARG A 20 1.80 50.77 2.10
N HIS A 21 0.68 51.37 1.73
CA HIS A 21 -0.62 50.69 1.69
C HIS A 21 -0.65 49.61 0.60
N VAL A 22 -0.18 49.91 -0.59
CA VAL A 22 -0.10 48.94 -1.70
C VAL A 22 0.83 47.81 -1.36
N LEU A 23 1.99 48.08 -0.73
CA LEU A 23 2.91 47.03 -0.29
C LEU A 23 2.27 46.07 0.77
N LYS A 24 1.49 46.64 1.72
CA LYS A 24 0.77 45.84 2.70
C LYS A 24 -0.27 44.94 2.05
N ILE A 25 -1.01 45.46 1.06
CA ILE A 25 -2.02 44.66 0.35
C ILE A 25 -1.34 43.49 -0.43
N ILE A 26 -0.24 43.78 -1.11
CA ILE A 26 0.54 42.76 -1.84
C ILE A 26 1.09 41.70 -0.86
N ALA A 27 1.62 42.10 0.30
CA ALA A 27 2.14 41.18 1.28
C ALA A 27 1.03 40.27 1.84
N VAL A 28 -0.15 40.81 2.14
CA VAL A 28 -1.30 40.01 2.59
C VAL A 28 -1.78 39.06 1.50
N ALA A 29 -1.89 39.52 0.26
CA ALA A 29 -2.27 38.67 -0.87
C ALA A 29 -1.27 37.50 -1.08
N LEU A 30 0.04 37.79 -0.94
CA LEU A 30 1.09 36.76 -1.04
C LEU A 30 0.98 35.74 0.07
N LEU A 31 0.71 36.15 1.32
CA LEU A 31 0.51 35.24 2.45
C LEU A 31 -0.71 34.35 2.26
N VAL A 32 -1.81 34.90 1.77
CA VAL A 32 -3.03 34.13 1.45
C VAL A 32 -2.75 33.10 0.35
N PHE A 33 -2.01 33.50 -0.68
CA PHE A 33 -1.64 32.60 -1.78
C PHE A 33 -0.74 31.45 -1.31
N ILE A 34 0.26 31.75 -0.47
CA ILE A 34 1.12 30.74 0.14
C ILE A 34 0.29 29.78 1.02
N ALA A 35 -0.61 30.30 1.86
CA ALA A 35 -1.49 29.49 2.68
C ALA A 35 -2.39 28.57 1.84
N LEU A 36 -2.87 29.04 0.70
CA LEU A 36 -3.68 28.26 -0.24
C LEU A 36 -2.88 27.12 -0.87
N ILE A 37 -1.62 27.39 -1.25
CA ILE A 37 -0.71 26.35 -1.76
C ILE A 37 -0.47 25.28 -0.69
N PHE A 38 -0.19 25.69 0.56
CA PHE A 38 -0.02 24.74 1.67
C PHE A 38 -1.28 23.94 1.94
N ALA A 39 -2.47 24.54 1.86
CA ALA A 39 -3.73 23.83 2.00
C ALA A 39 -3.94 22.79 0.88
N ILE A 40 -3.65 23.16 -0.38
CA ILE A 40 -3.72 22.25 -1.53
C ILE A 40 -2.69 21.13 -1.38
N MET A 41 -1.46 21.44 -0.95
CA MET A 41 -0.45 20.43 -0.67
C MET A 41 -0.89 19.50 0.48
N ALA A 42 -1.41 20.04 1.56
CA ALA A 42 -1.92 19.23 2.68
C ALA A 42 -3.09 18.33 2.27
N LEU A 43 -3.94 18.74 1.34
CA LEU A 43 -5.01 17.91 0.79
C LEU A 43 -4.48 16.82 -0.16
N ASN A 44 -3.42 17.13 -0.94
CA ASN A 44 -2.82 16.18 -1.87
C ASN A 44 -1.79 15.24 -1.20
N TYR A 45 -1.13 15.72 -0.13
CA TYR A 45 -0.22 14.96 0.73
C TYR A 45 -0.85 14.59 2.07
N ALA A 46 -2.15 14.83 2.27
CA ALA A 46 -2.85 14.06 3.30
C ALA A 46 -2.42 12.63 2.99
N PRO A 47 -1.72 11.92 3.91
CA PRO A 47 -1.36 10.55 3.68
C PRO A 47 -2.65 9.93 3.19
N MET A 48 -2.62 9.24 2.04
CA MET A 48 -3.75 8.46 1.58
C MET A 48 -4.07 7.62 2.79
N SER A 49 -4.87 8.22 3.65
CA SER A 49 -5.25 7.72 4.95
C SER A 49 -5.76 6.35 4.62
N GLN A 50 -4.88 5.37 4.90
CA GLN A 50 -5.26 4.01 5.08
C GLN A 50 -6.55 3.75 4.32
N SER A 51 -6.41 3.33 3.06
CA SER A 51 -7.52 2.72 2.37
C SER A 51 -8.21 1.96 3.48
N LYS A 52 -9.43 2.36 3.83
CA LYS A 52 -10.23 1.58 4.75
C LYS A 52 -10.38 0.27 4.04
N TYR A 53 -9.41 -0.61 4.26
CA TYR A 53 -9.53 -2.00 3.88
C TYR A 53 -10.81 -2.44 4.55
N THR A 54 -11.87 -2.46 3.78
CA THR A 54 -13.13 -2.99 4.26
C THR A 54 -12.83 -4.46 4.35
N LYS A 55 -12.37 -4.88 5.55
CA LYS A 55 -12.13 -6.30 5.83
C LYS A 55 -13.41 -7.01 5.42
N ARG A 56 -13.35 -7.73 4.31
CA ARG A 56 -14.47 -8.51 3.82
C ARG A 56 -14.18 -9.96 4.16
N ASP A 57 -15.20 -10.64 4.60
CA ASP A 57 -15.14 -12.08 4.74
C ASP A 57 -15.05 -12.68 3.32
N ALA A 58 -13.92 -13.25 3.00
CA ALA A 58 -13.63 -13.86 1.70
C ALA A 58 -12.64 -15.01 1.92
N ALA A 59 -12.68 -16.02 1.09
CA ALA A 59 -11.77 -17.14 1.13
C ALA A 59 -10.76 -17.08 -0.02
N LEU A 60 -9.60 -17.68 0.18
CA LEU A 60 -8.66 -17.99 -0.89
C LEU A 60 -9.31 -18.92 -1.92
N LEU A 61 -9.04 -18.68 -3.18
CA LEU A 61 -9.48 -19.52 -4.28
C LEU A 61 -8.48 -20.67 -4.50
N LEU A 62 -8.48 -21.64 -3.61
CA LEU A 62 -7.63 -22.81 -3.72
C LEU A 62 -8.19 -23.81 -4.74
N PRO A 63 -7.33 -24.60 -5.40
CA PRO A 63 -7.79 -25.68 -6.28
C PRO A 63 -8.51 -26.75 -5.48
N ASN A 64 -9.23 -27.64 -6.17
CA ASN A 64 -9.84 -28.78 -5.51
C ASN A 64 -8.71 -29.66 -4.92
N ARG A 65 -8.79 -29.94 -3.63
CA ARG A 65 -7.77 -30.68 -2.90
C ARG A 65 -7.42 -32.03 -3.52
N THR A 66 -8.43 -32.73 -4.07
CA THR A 66 -8.24 -34.05 -4.68
C THR A 66 -7.47 -34.02 -5.98
N ASP A 67 -7.39 -32.88 -6.63
CA ASP A 67 -6.76 -32.70 -7.94
C ASP A 67 -5.29 -32.26 -7.81
N VAL A 68 -4.86 -31.85 -6.58
CA VAL A 68 -3.48 -31.44 -6.33
C VAL A 68 -2.58 -32.65 -6.21
N ILE A 69 -1.53 -32.68 -7.03
CA ILE A 69 -0.52 -33.75 -7.08
C ILE A 69 0.77 -33.40 -6.36
N SER A 70 1.13 -32.14 -6.34
CA SER A 70 2.29 -31.62 -5.61
C SER A 70 2.12 -30.17 -5.22
N VAL A 71 2.89 -29.72 -4.23
CA VAL A 71 3.00 -28.31 -3.85
C VAL A 71 4.47 -27.93 -3.81
N SER A 72 4.83 -26.93 -4.59
CA SER A 72 6.18 -26.36 -4.55
C SER A 72 6.18 -25.08 -3.73
N LEU A 73 7.04 -25.02 -2.72
CA LEU A 73 7.33 -23.82 -1.94
C LEU A 73 8.68 -23.28 -2.38
N SER A 74 8.81 -21.98 -2.54
CA SER A 74 10.10 -21.35 -2.86
C SER A 74 10.22 -19.99 -2.18
N CYS A 75 11.41 -19.75 -1.62
CA CYS A 75 11.81 -18.50 -1.00
C CYS A 75 13.24 -18.23 -1.43
N ASP A 76 13.49 -17.13 -2.13
CA ASP A 76 14.78 -16.81 -2.73
C ASP A 76 15.32 -17.99 -3.60
N ASP A 77 16.47 -18.56 -3.23
CA ASP A 77 17.11 -19.68 -3.91
C ASP A 77 16.68 -21.07 -3.35
N GLU A 78 15.91 -21.07 -2.28
CA GLU A 78 15.46 -22.30 -1.63
C GLU A 78 14.14 -22.78 -2.23
N ARG A 79 14.06 -24.08 -2.45
CA ARG A 79 12.84 -24.73 -2.99
C ARG A 79 12.62 -26.06 -2.32
N GLU A 80 11.42 -26.25 -1.87
CA GLU A 80 10.89 -27.51 -1.35
C GLU A 80 9.72 -27.97 -2.22
N THR A 81 9.56 -29.29 -2.39
CA THR A 81 8.41 -29.84 -3.10
C THR A 81 7.77 -30.92 -2.26
N ILE A 82 6.54 -30.68 -1.85
CA ILE A 82 5.72 -31.55 -1.06
C ILE A 82 4.90 -32.45 -1.98
N THR A 83 5.03 -33.75 -1.82
CA THR A 83 4.23 -34.77 -2.52
C THR A 83 3.49 -35.67 -1.54
N ASP A 84 3.84 -35.65 -0.25
CA ASP A 84 3.12 -36.36 0.77
C ASP A 84 1.71 -35.80 0.94
N LYS A 85 0.75 -36.67 0.87
CA LYS A 85 -0.66 -36.30 0.90
C LYS A 85 -1.08 -35.67 2.23
N ARG A 86 -0.48 -36.07 3.34
CA ARG A 86 -0.82 -35.54 4.66
C ARG A 86 -0.29 -34.13 4.82
N GLU A 87 0.96 -33.89 4.42
CA GLU A 87 1.55 -32.54 4.45
C GLU A 87 0.78 -31.59 3.55
N ILE A 88 0.35 -32.04 2.36
CA ILE A 88 -0.53 -31.24 1.50
C ILE A 88 -1.88 -30.98 2.18
N ASP A 89 -2.48 -31.98 2.86
CA ASP A 89 -3.75 -31.81 3.60
C ASP A 89 -3.59 -30.79 4.74
N ASP A 90 -2.49 -30.83 5.48
CA ASP A 90 -2.20 -29.89 6.58
C ASP A 90 -2.01 -28.46 6.06
N LEU A 91 -1.27 -28.28 4.96
CA LEU A 91 -1.13 -26.98 4.31
C LEU A 91 -2.49 -26.43 3.83
N PHE A 92 -3.32 -27.28 3.20
CA PHE A 92 -4.68 -26.88 2.81
C PHE A 92 -5.55 -26.49 4.00
N ALA A 93 -5.45 -27.24 5.11
CA ALA A 93 -6.18 -26.93 6.34
C ALA A 93 -5.83 -25.51 6.84
N ASN A 94 -4.53 -25.20 6.90
CA ASN A 94 -4.04 -23.89 7.31
C ASN A 94 -4.55 -22.77 6.37
N LEU A 95 -4.35 -22.92 5.06
CA LEU A 95 -4.77 -21.92 4.08
C LEU A 95 -6.30 -21.75 4.01
N SER A 96 -7.05 -22.83 4.24
CA SER A 96 -8.52 -22.79 4.21
C SER A 96 -9.14 -22.00 5.37
N THR A 97 -8.39 -21.73 6.44
CA THR A 97 -8.86 -20.89 7.56
C THR A 97 -8.76 -19.41 7.29
N VAL A 98 -8.04 -19.00 6.26
CA VAL A 98 -7.86 -17.59 5.87
C VAL A 98 -9.16 -17.01 5.36
N ARG A 99 -9.67 -15.99 6.04
CA ARG A 99 -11.01 -15.41 5.76
C ARG A 99 -11.01 -13.89 5.63
N ILE A 100 -9.94 -13.21 6.04
CA ILE A 100 -9.95 -11.76 6.13
C ILE A 100 -9.23 -11.18 4.92
N LYS A 101 -9.99 -10.85 3.89
CA LYS A 101 -9.47 -10.07 2.77
C LYS A 101 -9.18 -8.65 3.24
N SER A 102 -7.93 -8.23 3.15
CA SER A 102 -7.44 -6.90 3.56
C SER A 102 -7.16 -5.97 2.38
N GLY A 103 -7.08 -6.48 1.16
CA GLY A 103 -6.81 -5.67 -0.03
C GLY A 103 -7.13 -6.39 -1.32
N GLU A 104 -7.06 -5.62 -2.41
CA GLU A 104 -7.13 -6.15 -3.77
C GLU A 104 -5.70 -6.42 -4.27
N SER A 105 -5.52 -7.49 -5.03
CA SER A 105 -4.28 -7.80 -5.72
C SER A 105 -4.47 -7.54 -7.23
N TYR A 106 -3.54 -6.76 -7.80
CA TYR A 106 -3.53 -6.41 -9.22
C TYR A 106 -2.24 -6.85 -9.91
N ASN A 107 -1.32 -7.45 -9.16
CA ASN A 107 0.00 -7.84 -9.63
C ASN A 107 0.12 -9.36 -9.72
N ASP A 108 1.14 -9.81 -10.47
CA ASP A 108 1.52 -11.22 -10.56
C ASP A 108 2.26 -11.72 -9.31
N SER A 109 2.79 -10.80 -8.50
CA SER A 109 3.55 -11.09 -7.27
C SER A 109 3.46 -9.92 -6.29
N PRO A 110 3.73 -10.14 -4.99
CA PRO A 110 3.79 -9.09 -3.99
C PRO A 110 4.79 -7.99 -4.33
N MET A 111 4.51 -6.78 -3.85
CA MET A 111 5.44 -5.63 -3.95
C MET A 111 6.47 -5.61 -2.81
N THR A 112 6.93 -6.77 -2.37
CA THR A 112 7.97 -6.94 -1.35
C THR A 112 9.08 -7.81 -1.91
N ASP A 113 10.31 -7.60 -1.43
CA ASP A 113 11.48 -8.35 -1.88
C ASP A 113 11.55 -9.76 -1.28
N LYS A 114 10.82 -10.00 -0.18
CA LYS A 114 10.83 -11.30 0.52
C LYS A 114 9.44 -11.87 0.61
N PHE A 115 9.27 -13.02 0.01
CA PHE A 115 8.02 -13.80 0.08
C PHE A 115 8.28 -15.29 -0.13
N ILE A 116 7.38 -16.09 0.40
CA ILE A 116 7.28 -17.52 0.09
C ILE A 116 6.27 -17.66 -1.04
N LYS A 117 6.68 -18.22 -2.16
CA LYS A 117 5.78 -18.60 -3.24
C LYS A 117 5.33 -20.03 -3.05
N ILE A 118 4.04 -20.24 -2.98
CA ILE A 118 3.39 -21.56 -2.91
C ILE A 118 2.70 -21.81 -4.24
N PHE A 119 3.11 -22.84 -4.95
CA PHE A 119 2.53 -23.24 -6.22
C PHE A 119 1.90 -24.64 -6.10
N PHE A 120 0.61 -24.70 -6.35
CA PHE A 120 -0.16 -25.95 -6.37
C PHE A 120 -0.19 -26.49 -7.79
N GLU A 121 0.40 -27.66 -8.00
CA GLU A 121 0.34 -28.38 -9.26
C GLU A 121 -0.88 -29.29 -9.27
N VAL A 122 -1.67 -29.20 -10.34
CA VAL A 122 -2.93 -29.93 -10.48
C VAL A 122 -2.79 -31.00 -11.56
N SER A 123 -3.49 -32.09 -11.39
CA SER A 123 -3.37 -33.30 -12.23
C SER A 123 -3.72 -33.08 -13.71
N ASP A 124 -4.46 -32.03 -14.05
CA ASP A 124 -4.77 -31.67 -15.45
C ASP A 124 -3.56 -31.09 -16.20
N GLY A 125 -2.49 -30.71 -15.49
CA GLY A 125 -1.26 -30.13 -16.04
C GLY A 125 -1.42 -28.78 -16.73
N LEU A 126 -2.61 -28.20 -16.73
CA LEU A 126 -2.95 -26.96 -17.43
C LEU A 126 -3.24 -25.81 -16.47
N SER A 127 -3.66 -26.11 -15.27
CA SER A 127 -4.02 -25.13 -14.26
C SER A 127 -3.15 -25.29 -13.02
N GLY A 128 -2.54 -24.19 -12.57
CA GLY A 128 -1.84 -24.11 -11.31
C GLY A 128 -2.42 -22.95 -10.48
N CYS A 129 -2.41 -23.10 -9.17
CA CYS A 129 -2.76 -22.01 -8.27
C CYS A 129 -1.48 -21.51 -7.60
N VAL A 130 -1.30 -20.21 -7.58
CA VAL A 130 -0.19 -19.55 -6.90
C VAL A 130 -0.74 -18.70 -5.77
N VAL A 131 -0.10 -18.78 -4.61
CA VAL A 131 -0.27 -17.82 -3.51
C VAL A 131 1.11 -17.42 -3.00
N TYR A 132 1.22 -16.22 -2.49
CA TYR A 132 2.43 -15.67 -1.91
C TYR A 132 2.20 -15.36 -0.44
N VAL A 133 3.12 -15.78 0.42
CA VAL A 133 3.07 -15.50 1.86
C VAL A 133 4.21 -14.56 2.18
N PHE A 134 3.92 -13.44 2.86
CA PHE A 134 4.91 -12.43 3.17
C PHE A 134 4.59 -11.68 4.46
N GLU A 135 5.59 -11.00 4.97
CA GLU A 135 5.51 -10.07 6.08
C GLU A 135 5.81 -8.66 5.59
N ASP A 136 5.07 -7.68 6.09
CA ASP A 136 5.36 -6.28 5.95
C ASP A 136 5.23 -5.55 7.31
N GLU A 137 5.39 -4.23 7.31
CA GLU A 137 5.29 -3.39 8.52
C GLU A 137 3.90 -3.44 9.21
N ASN A 138 2.88 -3.97 8.52
CA ASN A 138 1.50 -4.04 9.01
C ASN A 138 1.10 -5.45 9.46
N GLY A 139 1.96 -6.45 9.27
CA GLY A 139 1.74 -7.81 9.71
C GLY A 139 2.03 -8.88 8.65
N PHE A 140 1.33 -10.01 8.78
CA PHE A 140 1.51 -11.19 7.93
C PHE A 140 0.36 -11.33 6.94
N PHE A 141 0.69 -11.65 5.70
CA PHE A 141 -0.27 -11.64 4.60
C PHE A 141 -0.09 -12.84 3.67
N ILE A 142 -1.20 -13.19 3.03
CA ILE A 142 -1.20 -14.04 1.84
C ILE A 142 -1.76 -13.22 0.68
N GLU A 143 -1.04 -13.15 -0.41
CA GLU A 143 -1.53 -12.57 -1.65
C GLU A 143 -1.84 -13.68 -2.66
N GLN A 144 -3.04 -13.64 -3.19
CA GLN A 144 -3.43 -14.42 -4.34
C GLN A 144 -3.57 -13.47 -5.54
N PRO A 145 -2.71 -13.60 -6.57
CA PRO A 145 -2.73 -12.75 -7.74
C PRO A 145 -4.13 -12.57 -8.32
N TYR A 146 -4.48 -11.32 -8.63
CA TYR A 146 -5.77 -10.94 -9.22
C TYR A 146 -7.02 -11.30 -8.40
N SER A 147 -6.83 -11.80 -7.18
CA SER A 147 -7.92 -12.16 -6.26
C SER A 147 -7.95 -11.25 -5.03
N GLY A 148 -6.84 -11.17 -4.31
CA GLY A 148 -6.77 -10.30 -3.15
C GLY A 148 -5.58 -10.56 -2.24
N ILE A 149 -5.45 -9.67 -1.26
CA ILE A 149 -4.49 -9.75 -0.17
C ILE A 149 -5.28 -10.08 1.11
N PHE A 150 -4.85 -11.08 1.85
CA PHE A 150 -5.51 -11.61 3.03
C PHE A 150 -4.59 -11.50 4.23
N SER A 151 -5.11 -11.04 5.37
CA SER A 151 -4.36 -11.06 6.63
C SER A 151 -4.38 -12.45 7.25
N ILE A 152 -3.23 -12.87 7.76
CA ILE A 152 -3.08 -14.11 8.53
C ILE A 152 -2.50 -13.83 9.90
N GLU A 153 -2.61 -14.78 10.82
CA GLU A 153 -1.99 -14.70 12.12
C GLU A 153 -0.50 -15.08 12.03
N GLU A 154 0.33 -14.53 12.92
CA GLU A 154 1.76 -14.86 13.03
C GLU A 154 2.00 -16.37 13.14
N LYS A 155 1.13 -17.05 13.89
CA LYS A 155 1.21 -18.52 14.05
C LYS A 155 1.04 -19.26 12.71
N GLN A 156 0.07 -18.84 11.88
CA GLN A 156 -0.13 -19.43 10.55
C GLN A 156 1.05 -19.17 9.62
N TYR A 157 1.62 -17.97 9.70
CA TYR A 157 2.83 -17.62 8.96
C TYR A 157 4.00 -18.53 9.36
N ALA A 158 4.24 -18.68 10.67
CA ALA A 158 5.31 -19.53 11.19
C ALA A 158 5.13 -21.01 10.78
N GLU A 159 3.92 -21.56 10.84
CA GLU A 159 3.62 -22.94 10.43
C GLU A 159 3.91 -23.17 8.94
N ILE A 160 3.61 -22.19 8.07
CA ILE A 160 3.94 -22.26 6.63
C ILE A 160 5.46 -22.17 6.44
N PHE A 161 6.13 -21.32 7.20
CA PHE A 161 7.58 -21.12 7.12
C PHE A 161 8.35 -22.35 7.61
N GLU A 162 7.92 -22.98 8.72
CA GLU A 162 8.51 -24.22 9.26
C GLU A 162 8.39 -25.41 8.30
N THR A 163 7.42 -25.39 7.38
CA THR A 163 7.28 -26.43 6.34
C THR A 163 8.40 -26.32 5.27
N LEU A 164 9.10 -25.17 5.18
CA LEU A 164 10.16 -24.91 4.20
C LEU A 164 11.56 -25.20 4.73
N PHE A 165 11.74 -25.18 6.07
CA PHE A 165 13.02 -25.27 6.77
C PHE A 165 12.99 -26.27 7.93
#